data_074b2e3455ea98e2e4411cdd43b26f9c
#
_entry.id   074b2e3455ea98e2e4411cdd43b26f9c
#
_cell.length_a   1.000
_cell.length_b   1.000
_cell.length_c   1.000
_cell.angle_alpha   90.00
_cell.angle_beta   90.00
_cell.angle_gamma   90.00
#
_symmetry.space_group_name_H-M   'P 1'
#
loop_
_entity.id
_entity.type
_entity.pdbx_description
1 polymer ?
#
loop_
_entity_poly.entity_id
_entity_poly.type
_entity_poly.pdbx_seq_one_letter_code
_entity_poly.pdbx_strand_id
1 'polypeptide(L)'
;FFKNATTARTMDLLLFVVRGISVVADQLRQHSLPVEKEVDNFIVDALFCTITNANFDDESITKRIDKGLAIRDDLKHQASAKDIPLPEADELNWKGSHDEYDAKAATVGVLREQNEDLRSLKELIMYGLKGMAAYLEHAMRLGHNDESIHRFMQNTIAQITTKSLSADELTVLALKTGEIGVRTMALLDKANTSRYGNPEITHVNIGTGTRPGILISGHDLHDLEELLEQTKDSGVDVYTHGEMLPAHYYPAFKKYTHFAGNYGNAWWKQREEFTSFNGPILFTTNCIVPPLPNATYKERMFTTNSTGYPGCKHITADEKGHKDYTEIIETAKQCAAPTEIEHGEIVGGFAHNQVLQLADKVVEAVKSGAIRKFIVMAGCDGRMRSRDYYTAFAEMLPKDTVILTAGCAKYRYNKLGLGEINGIPRVLDAGQCNDSYSLACLLYTS
;
A
#
# COMPACT_ATOMS: atom_id res chain seq x y z
N PHE A 1 -3.90 -14.09 1.60
CA PHE A 1 -4.12 -14.42 3.02
C PHE A 1 -5.56 -14.06 3.40
N PHE A 2 -6.31 -14.93 4.05
CA PHE A 2 -7.67 -14.73 4.61
C PHE A 2 -8.83 -14.61 3.61
N LYS A 3 -8.64 -14.46 2.32
CA LYS A 3 -9.74 -14.42 1.34
C LYS A 3 -10.34 -15.80 1.14
N ASN A 4 -11.65 -15.84 0.95
CA ASN A 4 -12.34 -17.07 0.55
C ASN A 4 -12.07 -17.37 -0.94
N ALA A 5 -12.43 -18.57 -1.39
CA ALA A 5 -12.20 -19.00 -2.76
C ALA A 5 -13.01 -18.18 -3.79
N THR A 6 -14.20 -17.72 -3.42
CA THR A 6 -15.05 -16.90 -4.29
C THR A 6 -14.39 -15.55 -4.55
N THR A 7 -14.03 -14.81 -3.50
CA THR A 7 -13.33 -13.52 -3.64
C THR A 7 -12.02 -13.65 -4.45
N ALA A 8 -11.25 -14.73 -4.22
CA ALA A 8 -10.03 -14.96 -4.98
C ALA A 8 -10.31 -15.15 -6.49
N ARG A 9 -11.31 -15.96 -6.83
CA ARG A 9 -11.72 -16.16 -8.22
C ARG A 9 -12.27 -14.88 -8.86
N THR A 10 -13.09 -14.11 -8.15
CA THR A 10 -13.59 -12.82 -8.64
C THR A 10 -12.44 -11.84 -8.95
N MET A 11 -11.40 -11.85 -8.13
CA MET A 11 -10.17 -11.09 -8.41
C MET A 11 -9.41 -11.59 -9.64
N ASP A 12 -9.34 -12.90 -9.85
CA ASP A 12 -8.72 -13.46 -11.06
C ASP A 12 -9.50 -13.03 -12.32
N LEU A 13 -10.84 -12.97 -12.25
CA LEU A 13 -11.67 -12.47 -13.34
C LEU A 13 -11.44 -10.96 -13.58
N LEU A 14 -11.32 -10.16 -12.52
CA LEU A 14 -10.97 -8.74 -12.67
C LEU A 14 -9.62 -8.56 -13.36
N LEU A 15 -8.61 -9.35 -12.98
CA LEU A 15 -7.29 -9.32 -13.64
C LEU A 15 -7.36 -9.77 -15.10
N PHE A 16 -8.20 -10.74 -15.42
CA PHE A 16 -8.46 -11.16 -16.80
C PHE A 16 -9.03 -10.01 -17.63
N VAL A 17 -9.96 -9.24 -17.08
CA VAL A 17 -10.52 -8.04 -17.75
C VAL A 17 -9.46 -6.96 -17.91
N VAL A 18 -8.64 -6.69 -16.88
CA VAL A 18 -7.52 -5.74 -16.93
C VAL A 18 -6.52 -6.13 -18.02
N ARG A 19 -6.25 -7.42 -18.20
CA ARG A 19 -5.38 -7.92 -19.29
C ARG A 19 -5.96 -7.54 -20.65
N GLY A 20 -7.25 -7.75 -20.87
CA GLY A 20 -7.93 -7.37 -22.11
C GLY A 20 -7.85 -5.86 -22.38
N ILE A 21 -8.14 -5.03 -21.38
CA ILE A 21 -8.01 -3.56 -21.48
C ILE A 21 -6.58 -3.16 -21.85
N SER A 22 -5.59 -3.73 -21.15
CA SER A 22 -4.18 -3.39 -21.36
C SER A 22 -3.69 -3.76 -22.76
N VAL A 23 -4.16 -4.88 -23.30
CA VAL A 23 -3.81 -5.28 -24.70
C VAL A 23 -4.33 -4.26 -25.69
N VAL A 24 -5.58 -3.81 -25.57
CA VAL A 24 -6.13 -2.83 -26.53
C VAL A 24 -5.47 -1.47 -26.34
N ALA A 25 -5.30 -1.02 -25.09
CA ALA A 25 -4.65 0.25 -24.79
C ALA A 25 -3.20 0.30 -25.32
N ASP A 26 -2.44 -0.80 -25.18
CA ASP A 26 -1.10 -0.92 -25.73
C ASP A 26 -1.10 -0.83 -27.27
N GLN A 27 -2.03 -1.51 -27.95
CA GLN A 27 -2.17 -1.42 -29.41
C GLN A 27 -2.49 0.01 -29.88
N LEU A 28 -3.42 0.69 -29.21
CA LEU A 28 -3.72 2.09 -29.52
C LEU A 28 -2.47 2.96 -29.39
N ARG A 29 -1.72 2.83 -28.30
CA ARG A 29 -0.50 3.59 -28.05
C ARG A 29 0.62 3.28 -29.04
N GLN A 30 0.77 2.03 -29.47
CA GLN A 30 1.72 1.66 -30.53
C GLN A 30 1.40 2.32 -31.87
N HIS A 31 0.12 2.61 -32.13
CA HIS A 31 -0.34 3.36 -33.31
C HIS A 31 -0.45 4.87 -33.05
N SER A 32 0.18 5.38 -31.98
CA SER A 32 0.21 6.79 -31.60
C SER A 32 -1.17 7.40 -31.34
N LEU A 33 -2.14 6.58 -30.93
CA LEU A 33 -3.45 7.07 -30.49
C LEU A 33 -3.45 7.30 -28.98
N PRO A 34 -4.18 8.34 -28.53
CA PRO A 34 -4.31 8.61 -27.10
C PRO A 34 -5.15 7.51 -26.42
N VAL A 35 -4.83 7.25 -25.17
CA VAL A 35 -5.66 6.48 -24.24
C VAL A 35 -6.10 7.45 -23.15
N GLU A 36 -7.39 7.47 -22.86
CA GLU A 36 -7.96 8.37 -21.86
C GLU A 36 -7.45 8.07 -20.46
N LYS A 37 -7.32 9.12 -19.64
CA LYS A 37 -6.83 9.00 -18.26
C LYS A 37 -7.70 8.08 -17.39
N GLU A 38 -8.99 8.01 -17.68
CA GLU A 38 -9.94 7.13 -17.01
C GLU A 38 -9.56 5.66 -17.16
N VAL A 39 -9.00 5.26 -18.30
CA VAL A 39 -8.50 3.90 -18.55
C VAL A 39 -7.27 3.64 -17.70
N ASP A 40 -6.33 4.58 -17.67
CA ASP A 40 -5.12 4.50 -16.86
C ASP A 40 -5.47 4.38 -15.35
N ASN A 41 -6.37 5.25 -14.87
CA ASN A 41 -6.85 5.25 -13.49
C ASN A 41 -7.56 3.95 -13.13
N PHE A 42 -8.39 3.43 -14.06
CA PHE A 42 -9.09 2.16 -13.84
C PHE A 42 -8.13 0.98 -13.68
N ILE A 43 -7.10 0.89 -14.53
CA ILE A 43 -6.10 -0.18 -14.43
C ILE A 43 -5.36 -0.11 -13.10
N VAL A 44 -4.99 1.10 -12.65
CA VAL A 44 -4.33 1.32 -11.36
C VAL A 44 -5.24 0.89 -10.20
N ASP A 45 -6.49 1.35 -10.15
CA ASP A 45 -7.47 0.97 -9.11
C ASP A 45 -7.73 -0.55 -9.09
N ALA A 46 -7.95 -1.15 -10.25
CA ALA A 46 -8.22 -2.58 -10.36
C ALA A 46 -7.03 -3.45 -9.91
N LEU A 47 -5.79 -3.08 -10.28
CA LEU A 47 -4.59 -3.75 -9.79
C LEU A 47 -4.43 -3.58 -8.28
N PHE A 48 -4.60 -2.37 -7.76
CA PHE A 48 -4.51 -2.09 -6.34
C PHE A 48 -5.58 -2.83 -5.53
N CYS A 49 -6.83 -2.84 -5.99
CA CYS A 49 -7.92 -3.59 -5.39
C CYS A 49 -7.58 -5.08 -5.17
N THR A 50 -6.77 -5.67 -6.06
CA THR A 50 -6.36 -7.08 -5.97
C THR A 50 -5.11 -7.33 -5.12
N ILE A 51 -4.49 -6.31 -4.54
CA ILE A 51 -3.38 -6.48 -3.59
C ILE A 51 -3.85 -7.29 -2.37
N THR A 52 -2.88 -7.97 -1.74
CA THR A 52 -3.17 -8.75 -0.54
C THR A 52 -3.84 -7.91 0.54
N ASN A 53 -4.96 -8.39 1.06
CA ASN A 53 -5.70 -7.77 2.18
C ASN A 53 -6.16 -6.32 1.96
N ALA A 54 -6.41 -5.90 0.72
CA ALA A 54 -7.02 -4.62 0.40
C ALA A 54 -8.55 -4.73 0.33
N ASN A 55 -9.07 -5.58 -0.55
CA ASN A 55 -10.51 -5.69 -0.78
C ASN A 55 -11.01 -7.13 -0.55
N PHE A 56 -12.10 -7.27 0.19
CA PHE A 56 -12.79 -8.53 0.53
C PHE A 56 -14.26 -8.49 0.10
N ASP A 57 -14.68 -7.42 -0.57
CA ASP A 57 -16.06 -7.20 -0.98
C ASP A 57 -16.27 -7.63 -2.43
N ASP A 58 -16.88 -8.78 -2.61
CA ASP A 58 -17.16 -9.38 -3.91
C ASP A 58 -18.04 -8.46 -4.78
N GLU A 59 -19.01 -7.73 -4.19
CA GLU A 59 -19.86 -6.80 -4.93
C GLU A 59 -19.04 -5.63 -5.48
N SER A 60 -18.16 -5.08 -4.67
CA SER A 60 -17.23 -4.01 -5.08
C SER A 60 -16.32 -4.45 -6.23
N ILE A 61 -15.84 -5.70 -6.18
CA ILE A 61 -14.97 -6.27 -7.24
C ILE A 61 -15.78 -6.52 -8.51
N THR A 62 -17.02 -7.04 -8.38
CA THR A 62 -17.94 -7.28 -9.51
C THR A 62 -18.26 -5.99 -10.26
N LYS A 63 -18.55 -4.90 -9.55
CA LYS A 63 -18.75 -3.57 -10.18
C LYS A 63 -17.54 -3.11 -11.00
N ARG A 64 -16.33 -3.44 -10.55
CA ARG A 64 -15.11 -3.17 -11.32
C ARG A 64 -15.00 -4.05 -12.57
N ILE A 65 -15.42 -5.30 -12.51
CA ILE A 65 -15.47 -6.18 -13.67
C ILE A 65 -16.42 -5.61 -14.73
N ASP A 66 -17.63 -5.20 -14.34
CA ASP A 66 -18.62 -4.60 -15.25
C ASP A 66 -18.09 -3.34 -15.92
N LYS A 67 -17.52 -2.43 -15.12
CA LYS A 67 -16.90 -1.20 -15.63
C LYS A 67 -15.74 -1.52 -16.56
N GLY A 68 -14.90 -2.49 -16.23
CA GLY A 68 -13.76 -2.88 -17.04
C GLY A 68 -14.15 -3.52 -18.36
N LEU A 69 -15.20 -4.33 -18.40
CA LEU A 69 -15.75 -4.88 -19.64
C LEU A 69 -16.26 -3.76 -20.58
N ALA A 70 -16.94 -2.76 -20.03
CA ALA A 70 -17.39 -1.60 -20.79
C ALA A 70 -16.21 -0.80 -21.36
N ILE A 71 -15.19 -0.49 -20.55
CA ILE A 71 -13.96 0.19 -20.98
C ILE A 71 -13.28 -0.59 -22.11
N ARG A 72 -13.10 -1.91 -21.92
CA ARG A 72 -12.47 -2.75 -22.94
C ARG A 72 -13.22 -2.69 -24.27
N ASP A 73 -14.55 -2.82 -24.23
CA ASP A 73 -15.37 -2.83 -25.44
C ASP A 73 -15.34 -1.46 -26.14
N ASP A 74 -15.33 -0.35 -25.40
CA ASP A 74 -15.15 0.99 -25.97
C ASP A 74 -13.79 1.15 -26.65
N LEU A 75 -12.69 0.75 -26.02
CA LEU A 75 -11.37 0.77 -26.63
C LEU A 75 -11.29 -0.10 -27.89
N LYS A 76 -11.97 -1.26 -27.92
CA LYS A 76 -12.08 -2.11 -29.12
C LYS A 76 -12.81 -1.38 -30.26
N HIS A 77 -13.87 -0.63 -29.96
CA HIS A 77 -14.55 0.20 -30.95
C HIS A 77 -13.63 1.28 -31.50
N GLN A 78 -12.85 1.94 -30.64
CA GLN A 78 -11.85 2.93 -31.07
C GLN A 78 -10.79 2.31 -31.99
N ALA A 79 -10.26 1.13 -31.65
CA ALA A 79 -9.30 0.41 -32.48
C ALA A 79 -9.89 0.02 -33.84
N SER A 80 -11.11 -0.53 -33.86
CA SER A 80 -11.81 -0.90 -35.07
C SER A 80 -12.09 0.31 -35.98
N ALA A 81 -12.48 1.46 -35.42
CA ALA A 81 -12.72 2.69 -36.18
C ALA A 81 -11.46 3.27 -36.84
N LYS A 82 -10.29 2.76 -36.50
CA LYS A 82 -8.97 3.14 -37.02
C LYS A 82 -8.27 2.01 -37.77
N ASP A 83 -8.98 0.92 -38.04
CA ASP A 83 -8.45 -0.28 -38.70
C ASP A 83 -7.20 -0.86 -37.99
N ILE A 84 -7.11 -0.73 -36.66
CA ILE A 84 -6.01 -1.29 -35.87
C ILE A 84 -6.29 -2.76 -35.60
N PRO A 85 -5.41 -3.68 -36.04
CA PRO A 85 -5.57 -5.09 -35.78
C PRO A 85 -5.34 -5.41 -34.29
N LEU A 86 -6.26 -6.18 -33.71
CA LEU A 86 -6.12 -6.68 -32.37
C LEU A 86 -5.72 -8.17 -32.42
N PRO A 87 -4.88 -8.65 -31.50
CA PRO A 87 -4.53 -10.07 -31.42
C PRO A 87 -5.76 -10.90 -31.04
N GLU A 88 -5.77 -12.17 -31.45
CA GLU A 88 -6.76 -13.10 -30.94
C GLU A 88 -6.40 -13.50 -29.50
N ALA A 89 -7.25 -13.13 -28.57
CA ALA A 89 -7.12 -13.48 -27.17
C ALA A 89 -8.49 -13.59 -26.50
N ASP A 90 -8.63 -14.53 -25.60
CA ASP A 90 -9.85 -14.75 -24.84
C ASP A 90 -10.22 -13.51 -24.01
N GLU A 91 -9.22 -12.83 -23.47
CA GLU A 91 -9.33 -11.57 -22.73
C GLU A 91 -10.00 -10.44 -23.52
N LEU A 92 -9.91 -10.48 -24.85
CA LEU A 92 -10.52 -9.49 -25.73
C LEU A 92 -11.94 -9.86 -26.15
N ASN A 93 -12.26 -11.16 -26.22
CA ASN A 93 -13.46 -11.64 -26.86
C ASN A 93 -14.54 -12.12 -25.90
N TRP A 94 -14.14 -12.54 -24.69
CA TRP A 94 -15.12 -13.03 -23.71
C TRP A 94 -16.10 -11.91 -23.29
N LYS A 95 -17.38 -12.26 -23.32
CA LYS A 95 -18.50 -11.47 -22.80
C LYS A 95 -19.35 -12.39 -21.96
N GLY A 96 -19.72 -11.96 -20.77
CA GLY A 96 -20.56 -12.76 -19.88
C GLY A 96 -21.43 -11.89 -18.97
N SER A 97 -22.53 -12.45 -18.52
CA SER A 97 -23.37 -11.92 -17.46
C SER A 97 -22.87 -12.35 -16.08
N HIS A 98 -23.40 -11.74 -15.02
CA HIS A 98 -23.04 -12.08 -13.64
C HIS A 98 -23.14 -13.57 -13.33
N ASP A 99 -24.14 -14.27 -13.91
CA ASP A 99 -24.32 -15.71 -13.71
C ASP A 99 -23.17 -16.56 -14.29
N GLU A 100 -22.42 -16.01 -15.24
CA GLU A 100 -21.30 -16.68 -15.91
C GLU A 100 -19.95 -16.33 -15.29
N TYR A 101 -19.88 -15.33 -14.39
CA TYR A 101 -18.62 -14.83 -13.82
C TYR A 101 -17.88 -15.90 -13.02
N ASP A 102 -18.57 -16.68 -12.17
CA ASP A 102 -17.89 -17.72 -11.37
C ASP A 102 -17.33 -18.85 -12.26
N ALA A 103 -18.09 -19.25 -13.29
CA ALA A 103 -17.63 -20.26 -14.26
C ALA A 103 -16.40 -19.79 -15.03
N LYS A 104 -16.39 -18.52 -15.49
CA LYS A 104 -15.23 -17.94 -16.17
C LYS A 104 -14.05 -17.78 -15.24
N ALA A 105 -14.26 -17.26 -14.05
CA ALA A 105 -13.24 -17.06 -13.02
C ALA A 105 -12.47 -18.36 -12.69
N ALA A 106 -13.17 -19.49 -12.69
CA ALA A 106 -12.57 -20.81 -12.44
C ALA A 106 -11.54 -21.23 -13.51
N THR A 107 -11.58 -20.62 -14.71
CA THR A 107 -10.72 -20.98 -15.85
C THR A 107 -9.55 -20.01 -16.10
N VAL A 108 -9.58 -18.82 -15.52
CA VAL A 108 -8.66 -17.73 -15.86
C VAL A 108 -7.63 -17.43 -14.76
N GLY A 109 -7.65 -18.18 -13.67
CA GLY A 109 -6.75 -17.98 -12.53
C GLY A 109 -5.28 -18.33 -12.84
N VAL A 110 -4.45 -18.14 -11.84
CA VAL A 110 -2.98 -18.32 -11.90
C VAL A 110 -2.58 -19.68 -12.44
N LEU A 111 -3.31 -20.75 -12.09
CA LEU A 111 -3.01 -22.12 -12.48
C LEU A 111 -3.32 -22.45 -13.95
N ARG A 112 -3.82 -21.52 -14.76
CA ARG A 112 -4.00 -21.72 -16.20
C ARG A 112 -2.66 -21.90 -16.94
N GLU A 113 -1.58 -21.28 -16.45
CA GLU A 113 -0.24 -21.51 -16.93
C GLU A 113 0.31 -22.80 -16.31
N GLN A 114 0.52 -23.82 -17.13
CA GLN A 114 0.91 -25.15 -16.68
C GLN A 114 2.40 -25.26 -16.34
N ASN A 115 3.23 -24.48 -17.04
CA ASN A 115 4.66 -24.44 -16.75
C ASN A 115 4.91 -23.64 -15.48
N GLU A 116 5.43 -24.27 -14.44
CA GLU A 116 5.62 -23.67 -13.12
C GLU A 116 6.62 -22.51 -13.13
N ASP A 117 7.70 -22.59 -13.90
CA ASP A 117 8.70 -21.54 -13.98
C ASP A 117 8.14 -20.30 -14.69
N LEU A 118 7.47 -20.50 -15.84
CA LEU A 118 6.83 -19.41 -16.56
C LEU A 118 5.71 -18.77 -15.72
N ARG A 119 4.91 -19.60 -15.03
CA ARG A 119 3.86 -19.14 -14.12
C ARG A 119 4.45 -18.28 -13.01
N SER A 120 5.50 -18.74 -12.35
CA SER A 120 6.15 -18.03 -11.25
C SER A 120 6.71 -16.69 -11.68
N LEU A 121 7.36 -16.62 -12.86
CA LEU A 121 7.89 -15.38 -13.42
C LEU A 121 6.77 -14.41 -13.81
N LYS A 122 5.70 -14.88 -14.46
CA LYS A 122 4.55 -14.04 -14.81
C LYS A 122 3.86 -13.48 -13.57
N GLU A 123 3.72 -14.28 -12.52
CA GLU A 123 3.13 -13.80 -11.25
C GLU A 123 4.05 -12.85 -10.51
N LEU A 124 5.38 -13.06 -10.53
CA LEU A 124 6.34 -12.11 -9.98
C LEU A 124 6.21 -10.73 -10.65
N ILE A 125 6.12 -10.70 -11.98
CA ILE A 125 5.88 -9.47 -12.74
C ILE A 125 4.53 -8.85 -12.33
N MET A 126 3.46 -9.65 -12.29
CA MET A 126 2.14 -9.16 -11.93
C MET A 126 2.11 -8.59 -10.50
N TYR A 127 2.77 -9.22 -9.53
CA TYR A 127 2.91 -8.68 -8.18
C TYR A 127 3.68 -7.36 -8.15
N GLY A 128 4.74 -7.24 -8.95
CA GLY A 128 5.46 -5.98 -9.14
C GLY A 128 4.55 -4.87 -9.68
N LEU A 129 3.76 -5.16 -10.72
CA LEU A 129 2.80 -4.20 -11.29
C LEU A 129 1.71 -3.79 -10.30
N LYS A 130 1.21 -4.71 -9.48
CA LYS A 130 0.26 -4.38 -8.41
C LYS A 130 0.87 -3.45 -7.35
N GLY A 131 2.12 -3.69 -6.95
CA GLY A 131 2.86 -2.80 -6.05
C GLY A 131 3.06 -1.41 -6.65
N MET A 132 3.43 -1.33 -7.94
CA MET A 132 3.54 -0.06 -8.66
C MET A 132 2.20 0.67 -8.71
N ALA A 133 1.09 -0.04 -8.97
CA ALA A 133 -0.24 0.55 -8.99
C ALA A 133 -0.61 1.21 -7.65
N ALA A 134 -0.30 0.56 -6.51
CA ALA A 134 -0.56 1.11 -5.18
C ALA A 134 0.23 2.42 -4.94
N TYR A 135 1.51 2.44 -5.28
CA TYR A 135 2.34 3.63 -5.10
C TYR A 135 1.99 4.75 -6.08
N LEU A 136 1.65 4.39 -7.31
CA LEU A 136 1.23 5.35 -8.33
C LEU A 136 -0.11 6.01 -7.95
N GLU A 137 -1.07 5.26 -7.42
CA GLU A 137 -2.35 5.81 -6.97
C GLU A 137 -2.16 6.89 -5.89
N HIS A 138 -1.32 6.64 -4.90
CA HIS A 138 -1.00 7.64 -3.86
C HIS A 138 -0.35 8.89 -4.45
N ALA A 139 0.60 8.73 -5.38
CA ALA A 139 1.23 9.86 -6.05
C ALA A 139 0.21 10.67 -6.88
N MET A 140 -0.69 9.98 -7.61
CA MET A 140 -1.74 10.61 -8.41
C MET A 140 -2.72 11.42 -7.57
N ARG A 141 -3.09 10.95 -6.37
CA ARG A 141 -3.94 11.69 -5.42
C ARG A 141 -3.31 12.99 -4.97
N LEU A 142 -1.99 13.06 -4.95
CA LEU A 142 -1.21 14.27 -4.64
C LEU A 142 -0.87 15.10 -5.89
N GLY A 143 -1.49 14.81 -7.04
CA GLY A 143 -1.30 15.52 -8.30
C GLY A 143 -0.02 15.17 -9.05
N HIS A 144 0.68 14.11 -8.67
CA HIS A 144 1.88 13.63 -9.34
C HIS A 144 1.56 12.40 -10.19
N ASN A 145 1.86 12.48 -11.50
CA ASN A 145 1.63 11.39 -12.45
C ASN A 145 2.79 11.28 -13.43
N ASP A 146 3.06 10.07 -13.91
CA ASP A 146 4.04 9.79 -14.97
C ASP A 146 3.43 8.83 -16.00
N GLU A 147 3.08 9.35 -17.18
CA GLU A 147 2.47 8.56 -18.26
C GLU A 147 3.35 7.38 -18.68
N SER A 148 4.67 7.49 -18.56
CA SER A 148 5.57 6.41 -18.94
C SER A 148 5.42 5.17 -18.03
N ILE A 149 4.99 5.35 -16.79
CA ILE A 149 4.71 4.25 -15.86
C ILE A 149 3.43 3.53 -16.32
N HIS A 150 2.35 4.25 -16.62
CA HIS A 150 1.12 3.66 -17.14
C HIS A 150 1.36 2.88 -18.44
N ARG A 151 2.10 3.45 -19.36
CA ARG A 151 2.49 2.79 -20.62
C ARG A 151 3.27 1.51 -20.37
N PHE A 152 4.25 1.55 -19.46
CA PHE A 152 5.01 0.38 -19.11
C PHE A 152 4.13 -0.72 -18.52
N MET A 153 3.24 -0.38 -17.58
CA MET A 153 2.32 -1.34 -16.97
C MET A 153 1.43 -2.02 -18.01
N GLN A 154 0.79 -1.24 -18.88
CA GLN A 154 -0.09 -1.75 -19.94
C GLN A 154 0.67 -2.61 -20.96
N ASN A 155 1.82 -2.14 -21.42
CA ASN A 155 2.66 -2.91 -22.34
C ASN A 155 3.15 -4.24 -21.73
N THR A 156 3.56 -4.22 -20.45
CA THR A 156 3.99 -5.42 -19.75
C THR A 156 2.85 -6.43 -19.61
N ILE A 157 1.65 -5.97 -19.20
CA ILE A 157 0.47 -6.82 -19.11
C ILE A 157 0.11 -7.40 -20.49
N ALA A 158 0.14 -6.58 -21.54
CA ALA A 158 -0.13 -7.02 -22.90
C ALA A 158 0.86 -8.11 -23.35
N GLN A 159 2.16 -7.94 -23.07
CA GLN A 159 3.19 -8.90 -23.43
C GLN A 159 2.99 -10.26 -22.73
N ILE A 160 2.80 -10.28 -21.41
CA ILE A 160 2.62 -11.55 -20.67
C ILE A 160 1.27 -12.22 -20.98
N THR A 161 0.33 -11.50 -21.60
CA THR A 161 -0.98 -12.01 -22.01
C THR A 161 -0.96 -12.62 -23.40
N THR A 162 -0.32 -11.96 -24.38
CA THR A 162 -0.47 -12.28 -25.80
C THR A 162 0.77 -12.92 -26.43
N LYS A 163 1.93 -12.87 -25.76
CA LYS A 163 3.18 -13.42 -26.29
C LYS A 163 3.59 -14.70 -25.60
N SER A 164 4.17 -15.62 -26.37
CA SER A 164 4.84 -16.81 -25.84
C SER A 164 6.27 -16.43 -25.46
N LEU A 165 6.45 -15.89 -24.24
CA LEU A 165 7.75 -15.48 -23.72
C LEU A 165 8.49 -16.65 -23.09
N SER A 166 9.79 -16.77 -23.34
CA SER A 166 10.70 -17.68 -22.67
C SER A 166 10.97 -17.25 -21.22
N ALA A 167 11.54 -18.13 -20.41
CA ALA A 167 11.94 -17.82 -19.03
C ALA A 167 12.97 -16.67 -18.97
N ASP A 168 13.90 -16.61 -19.93
CA ASP A 168 14.91 -15.56 -20.01
C ASP A 168 14.26 -14.19 -20.32
N GLU A 169 13.33 -14.14 -21.28
CA GLU A 169 12.59 -12.93 -21.61
C GLU A 169 11.73 -12.44 -20.43
N LEU A 170 11.07 -13.37 -19.73
CA LEU A 170 10.32 -13.04 -18.53
C LEU A 170 11.22 -12.55 -17.39
N THR A 171 12.42 -13.10 -17.25
CA THR A 171 13.41 -12.63 -16.27
C THR A 171 13.84 -11.19 -16.56
N VAL A 172 14.15 -10.88 -17.82
CA VAL A 172 14.46 -9.51 -18.24
C VAL A 172 13.29 -8.56 -17.95
N LEU A 173 12.05 -8.99 -18.24
CA LEU A 173 10.87 -8.20 -17.99
C LEU A 173 10.60 -8.00 -16.48
N ALA A 174 10.90 -9.01 -15.64
CA ALA A 174 10.81 -8.90 -14.19
C ALA A 174 11.83 -7.87 -13.63
N LEU A 175 13.08 -7.89 -14.11
CA LEU A 175 14.09 -6.90 -13.74
C LEU A 175 13.68 -5.49 -14.18
N LYS A 176 13.12 -5.34 -15.38
CA LYS A 176 12.61 -4.05 -15.87
C LYS A 176 11.42 -3.57 -15.04
N THR A 177 10.56 -4.49 -14.60
CA THR A 177 9.45 -4.16 -13.67
C THR A 177 10.01 -3.61 -12.35
N GLY A 178 11.09 -4.19 -11.83
CA GLY A 178 11.78 -3.67 -10.64
C GLY A 178 12.35 -2.27 -10.84
N GLU A 179 13.01 -2.00 -11.98
CA GLU A 179 13.55 -0.68 -12.32
C GLU A 179 12.44 0.39 -12.35
N ILE A 180 11.33 0.11 -13.03
CA ILE A 180 10.20 1.05 -13.09
C ILE A 180 9.49 1.16 -11.72
N GLY A 181 9.50 0.09 -10.92
CA GLY A 181 9.04 0.09 -9.54
C GLY A 181 9.82 1.10 -8.68
N VAL A 182 11.15 1.16 -8.80
CA VAL A 182 11.98 2.17 -8.12
C VAL A 182 11.60 3.58 -8.57
N ARG A 183 11.38 3.80 -9.86
CA ARG A 183 10.91 5.11 -10.38
C ARG A 183 9.53 5.49 -9.81
N THR A 184 8.65 4.52 -9.66
CA THR A 184 7.32 4.76 -9.07
C THR A 184 7.42 5.13 -7.59
N MET A 185 8.29 4.46 -6.84
CA MET A 185 8.58 4.84 -5.45
C MET A 185 9.20 6.24 -5.35
N ALA A 186 10.12 6.61 -6.25
CA ALA A 186 10.68 7.95 -6.34
C ALA A 186 9.61 9.02 -6.62
N LEU A 187 8.64 8.72 -7.49
CA LEU A 187 7.51 9.61 -7.77
C LEU A 187 6.65 9.82 -6.53
N LEU A 188 6.37 8.75 -5.77
CA LEU A 188 5.60 8.84 -4.52
C LEU A 188 6.37 9.59 -3.44
N ASP A 189 7.66 9.33 -3.26
CA ASP A 189 8.52 10.08 -2.33
C ASP A 189 8.48 11.58 -2.65
N LYS A 190 8.66 11.95 -3.92
CA LYS A 190 8.53 13.32 -4.38
C LYS A 190 7.15 13.91 -4.10
N ALA A 191 6.07 13.17 -4.32
CA ALA A 191 4.71 13.62 -4.06
C ALA A 191 4.50 13.91 -2.56
N ASN A 192 4.86 12.96 -1.71
CA ASN A 192 4.74 13.08 -0.26
C ASN A 192 5.59 14.22 0.29
N THR A 193 6.88 14.29 -0.08
CA THR A 193 7.81 15.28 0.46
C THR A 193 7.52 16.69 -0.05
N SER A 194 7.02 16.83 -1.28
CA SER A 194 6.58 18.14 -1.81
C SER A 194 5.36 18.68 -1.08
N ARG A 195 4.45 17.80 -0.65
CA ARG A 195 3.20 18.18 0.04
C ARG A 195 3.38 18.35 1.53
N TYR A 196 4.09 17.42 2.18
CA TYR A 196 4.12 17.28 3.63
C TYR A 196 5.47 17.64 4.25
N GLY A 197 6.49 17.92 3.45
CA GLY A 197 7.88 18.13 3.87
C GLY A 197 8.65 16.82 3.99
N ASN A 198 9.96 16.91 4.14
CA ASN A 198 10.77 15.72 4.37
C ASN A 198 10.54 15.16 5.77
N PRO A 199 10.40 13.83 5.94
CA PRO A 199 10.38 13.22 7.26
C PRO A 199 11.58 13.65 8.10
N GLU A 200 11.32 13.91 9.37
CA GLU A 200 12.32 14.35 10.34
C GLU A 200 12.24 13.51 11.62
N ILE A 201 13.33 13.46 12.38
CA ILE A 201 13.39 12.71 13.63
C ILE A 201 12.25 13.16 14.54
N THR A 202 11.42 12.21 14.92
CA THR A 202 10.19 12.47 15.67
C THR A 202 10.00 11.44 16.78
N HIS A 203 9.70 11.92 17.97
CA HIS A 203 9.21 11.13 19.09
C HIS A 203 7.69 11.03 18.97
N VAL A 204 7.19 9.82 18.79
CA VAL A 204 5.76 9.54 18.63
C VAL A 204 5.22 8.91 19.88
N ASN A 205 4.22 9.57 20.51
CA ASN A 205 3.51 9.02 21.66
C ASN A 205 2.80 7.70 21.30
N ILE A 206 2.88 6.71 22.18
CA ILE A 206 2.18 5.42 22.04
C ILE A 206 1.13 5.18 23.14
N GLY A 207 0.92 6.16 24.01
CA GLY A 207 -0.15 6.17 24.99
C GLY A 207 -1.44 6.79 24.41
N THR A 208 -2.48 6.88 25.24
CA THR A 208 -3.79 7.41 24.85
C THR A 208 -4.21 8.62 25.69
N GLY A 209 -5.01 9.48 25.09
CA GLY A 209 -5.70 10.57 25.77
C GLY A 209 -7.05 10.15 26.35
N THR A 210 -7.79 11.12 26.83
CA THR A 210 -9.11 10.92 27.47
C THR A 210 -10.28 11.23 26.56
N ARG A 211 -10.03 11.73 25.33
CA ARG A 211 -11.07 12.04 24.35
C ARG A 211 -11.40 10.81 23.49
N PRO A 212 -12.62 10.73 22.93
CA PRO A 212 -12.92 9.76 21.89
C PRO A 212 -11.93 9.86 20.74
N GLY A 213 -11.67 8.74 20.05
CA GLY A 213 -10.68 8.71 18.99
C GLY A 213 -11.14 8.01 17.72
N ILE A 214 -10.52 8.38 16.60
CA ILE A 214 -10.57 7.65 15.33
C ILE A 214 -9.21 7.00 15.10
N LEU A 215 -9.23 5.71 14.77
CA LEU A 215 -8.00 4.96 14.41
C LEU A 215 -7.90 4.90 12.89
N ILE A 216 -6.86 5.50 12.31
CA ILE A 216 -6.58 5.43 10.88
C ILE A 216 -5.45 4.42 10.60
N SER A 217 -5.71 3.50 9.68
CA SER A 217 -4.76 2.45 9.26
C SER A 217 -4.64 2.40 7.75
N GLY A 218 -3.51 1.94 7.25
CA GLY A 218 -3.18 1.94 5.83
C GLY A 218 -2.01 2.87 5.52
N HIS A 219 -2.00 3.48 4.32
CA HIS A 219 -0.82 4.19 3.82
C HIS A 219 -1.12 5.61 3.31
N ASP A 220 -2.38 5.94 3.00
CA ASP A 220 -2.73 7.16 2.27
C ASP A 220 -2.64 8.41 3.16
N LEU A 221 -1.65 9.26 2.90
CA LEU A 221 -1.43 10.50 3.64
C LEU A 221 -2.43 11.61 3.27
N HIS A 222 -3.01 11.55 2.06
CA HIS A 222 -4.05 12.51 1.67
C HIS A 222 -5.34 12.27 2.46
N ASP A 223 -5.74 11.03 2.64
CA ASP A 223 -6.88 10.68 3.49
C ASP A 223 -6.66 11.12 4.95
N LEU A 224 -5.44 10.96 5.45
CA LEU A 224 -5.10 11.45 6.79
C LEU A 224 -5.19 12.99 6.88
N GLU A 225 -4.68 13.70 5.87
CA GLU A 225 -4.77 15.16 5.82
C GLU A 225 -6.23 15.63 5.89
N GLU A 226 -7.09 15.07 5.02
CA GLU A 226 -8.52 15.41 5.00
C GLU A 226 -9.23 15.05 6.32
N LEU A 227 -8.91 13.90 6.91
CA LEU A 227 -9.45 13.50 8.21
C LEU A 227 -9.02 14.46 9.31
N LEU A 228 -7.75 14.85 9.36
CA LEU A 228 -7.23 15.78 10.37
C LEU A 228 -7.84 17.18 10.24
N GLU A 229 -8.04 17.68 9.02
CA GLU A 229 -8.72 18.98 8.83
C GLU A 229 -10.20 18.92 9.27
N GLN A 230 -10.93 17.83 9.00
CA GLN A 230 -12.33 17.68 9.36
C GLN A 230 -12.55 17.34 10.84
N THR A 231 -11.57 16.74 11.50
CA THR A 231 -11.62 16.46 12.96
C THR A 231 -11.15 17.63 13.82
N LYS A 232 -10.60 18.67 13.22
CA LYS A 232 -10.17 19.86 13.93
C LYS A 232 -11.33 20.46 14.73
N ASP A 233 -11.07 20.78 16.00
CA ASP A 233 -12.03 21.34 16.93
C ASP A 233 -13.30 20.49 17.19
N SER A 234 -13.31 19.23 16.73
CA SER A 234 -14.45 18.31 16.91
C SER A 234 -14.53 17.67 18.31
N GLY A 235 -13.46 17.76 19.09
CA GLY A 235 -13.31 17.04 20.37
C GLY A 235 -12.90 15.57 20.21
N VAL A 236 -12.56 15.14 19.00
CA VAL A 236 -12.11 13.77 18.67
C VAL A 236 -10.60 13.77 18.40
N ASP A 237 -9.89 12.81 18.97
CA ASP A 237 -8.47 12.58 18.68
C ASP A 237 -8.30 11.62 17.50
N VAL A 238 -7.20 11.77 16.74
CA VAL A 238 -6.83 10.85 15.67
C VAL A 238 -5.56 10.11 16.06
N TYR A 239 -5.62 8.77 15.96
CA TYR A 239 -4.51 7.86 16.21
C TYR A 239 -4.17 7.10 14.95
N THR A 240 -2.88 6.85 14.74
CA THR A 240 -2.41 5.96 13.66
C THR A 240 -2.28 4.53 14.15
N HIS A 241 -2.33 3.58 13.20
CA HIS A 241 -2.05 2.17 13.41
C HIS A 241 -1.22 1.62 12.24
N GLY A 242 -0.31 0.70 12.55
CA GLY A 242 0.44 -0.02 11.52
C GLY A 242 1.26 0.89 10.62
N GLU A 243 1.04 0.83 9.32
CA GLU A 243 1.80 1.62 8.34
C GLU A 243 1.43 3.11 8.29
N MET A 244 0.43 3.56 9.05
CA MET A 244 0.17 4.99 9.16
C MET A 244 1.06 5.68 10.21
N LEU A 245 1.76 4.95 11.08
CA LEU A 245 2.71 5.50 12.05
C LEU A 245 3.68 6.53 11.44
N PRO A 246 4.31 6.30 10.29
CA PRO A 246 5.25 7.25 9.71
C PRO A 246 4.68 8.61 9.33
N ALA A 247 3.36 8.76 9.27
CA ALA A 247 2.74 10.06 9.04
C ALA A 247 3.15 11.11 10.10
N HIS A 248 3.42 10.67 11.34
CA HIS A 248 3.92 11.54 12.40
C HIS A 248 5.29 12.17 12.09
N TYR A 249 6.07 11.58 11.18
CA TYR A 249 7.41 12.06 10.84
C TYR A 249 7.38 13.27 9.90
N TYR A 250 6.26 13.53 9.23
CA TYR A 250 6.11 14.62 8.28
C TYR A 250 5.78 15.95 8.98
N PRO A 251 6.56 17.04 8.71
CA PRO A 251 6.35 18.33 9.36
C PRO A 251 4.94 18.90 9.24
N ALA A 252 4.30 18.71 8.08
CA ALA A 252 2.96 19.26 7.82
C ALA A 252 1.87 18.77 8.77
N PHE A 253 2.02 17.59 9.35
CA PHE A 253 1.03 17.03 10.28
C PHE A 253 1.24 17.46 11.73
N LYS A 254 2.39 18.02 12.10
CA LYS A 254 2.73 18.44 13.47
C LYS A 254 1.90 19.64 13.97
N LYS A 255 1.23 20.35 13.07
CA LYS A 255 0.32 21.46 13.41
C LYS A 255 -0.98 21.00 14.08
N TYR A 256 -1.35 19.72 13.95
CA TYR A 256 -2.61 19.18 14.46
C TYR A 256 -2.44 18.65 15.88
N THR A 257 -2.90 19.39 16.87
CA THR A 257 -2.75 19.04 18.29
C THR A 257 -3.58 17.83 18.73
N HIS A 258 -4.61 17.46 17.94
CA HIS A 258 -5.45 16.29 18.16
C HIS A 258 -4.94 15.05 17.39
N PHE A 259 -3.81 15.15 16.69
CA PHE A 259 -3.07 14.02 16.13
C PHE A 259 -2.24 13.38 17.25
N ALA A 260 -2.88 12.50 18.01
CA ALA A 260 -2.49 12.16 19.37
C ALA A 260 -1.32 11.19 19.50
N GLY A 261 -1.11 10.33 18.52
CA GLY A 261 -0.03 9.32 18.55
C GLY A 261 -0.35 8.08 17.75
N ASN A 262 0.44 7.03 17.98
CA ASN A 262 0.24 5.72 17.37
C ASN A 262 -0.33 4.75 18.41
N TYR A 263 -1.40 4.05 18.05
CA TYR A 263 -2.04 3.04 18.89
C TYR A 263 -1.66 1.64 18.43
N GLY A 264 -1.03 0.88 19.30
CA GLY A 264 -0.69 -0.51 19.04
C GLY A 264 0.47 -0.73 18.07
N ASN A 265 0.39 -1.82 17.33
CA ASN A 265 1.48 -2.40 16.57
C ASN A 265 1.14 -2.52 15.07
N ALA A 266 1.65 -3.60 14.43
CA ALA A 266 1.43 -3.88 13.03
C ALA A 266 0.11 -4.61 12.78
N TRP A 267 -0.21 -4.82 11.49
CA TRP A 267 -1.42 -5.46 11.00
C TRP A 267 -1.76 -6.79 11.69
N TRP A 268 -0.78 -7.59 12.11
CA TRP A 268 -1.05 -8.90 12.75
C TRP A 268 -1.66 -8.80 14.15
N LYS A 269 -1.66 -7.60 14.76
CA LYS A 269 -2.25 -7.30 16.07
C LYS A 269 -3.65 -6.68 16.02
N GLN A 270 -4.16 -6.38 14.83
CA GLN A 270 -5.44 -5.68 14.65
C GLN A 270 -6.59 -6.28 15.46
N ARG A 271 -6.72 -7.63 15.50
CA ARG A 271 -7.83 -8.29 16.19
C ARG A 271 -7.90 -7.99 17.67
N GLU A 272 -6.74 -7.87 18.30
CA GLU A 272 -6.60 -7.60 19.74
C GLU A 272 -6.75 -6.10 19.98
N GLU A 273 -6.01 -5.30 19.27
CA GLU A 273 -5.87 -3.86 19.47
C GLU A 273 -7.13 -3.07 19.08
N PHE A 274 -7.82 -3.46 18.01
CA PHE A 274 -9.06 -2.81 17.59
C PHE A 274 -10.22 -3.04 18.54
N THR A 275 -10.18 -4.13 19.32
CA THR A 275 -11.16 -4.39 20.37
C THR A 275 -11.04 -3.37 21.50
N SER A 276 -9.82 -3.01 21.91
CA SER A 276 -9.55 -2.08 23.01
C SER A 276 -9.54 -0.60 22.60
N PHE A 277 -9.52 -0.31 21.29
CA PHE A 277 -9.51 1.07 20.82
C PHE A 277 -10.83 1.82 21.11
N ASN A 278 -11.96 1.12 21.16
CA ASN A 278 -13.33 1.62 21.40
C ASN A 278 -13.91 2.48 20.29
N GLY A 279 -13.15 3.34 19.62
CA GLY A 279 -13.57 4.22 18.54
C GLY A 279 -13.69 3.58 17.17
N PRO A 280 -14.13 4.30 16.14
CA PRO A 280 -14.18 3.81 14.77
C PRO A 280 -12.78 3.66 14.16
N ILE A 281 -12.69 2.76 13.17
CA ILE A 281 -11.45 2.40 12.48
C ILE A 281 -11.61 2.71 11.00
N LEU A 282 -10.74 3.53 10.44
CA LEU A 282 -10.69 3.88 9.01
C LEU A 282 -9.54 3.13 8.34
N PHE A 283 -9.87 2.28 7.37
CA PHE A 283 -8.90 1.67 6.48
C PHE A 283 -8.80 2.47 5.18
N THR A 284 -7.66 3.06 4.94
CA THR A 284 -7.38 3.81 3.70
C THR A 284 -6.87 2.90 2.59
N THR A 285 -6.13 1.86 2.96
CA THR A 285 -5.52 0.85 2.06
C THR A 285 -5.44 -0.51 2.76
N ASN A 286 -4.66 -1.44 2.20
CA ASN A 286 -4.26 -2.65 2.91
C ASN A 286 -3.45 -2.25 4.20
N CYS A 287 -3.28 -3.08 5.20
CA CYS A 287 -3.66 -4.48 5.32
C CYS A 287 -4.88 -4.63 6.20
N ILE A 288 -5.99 -5.08 5.66
CA ILE A 288 -7.17 -5.44 6.48
C ILE A 288 -6.99 -6.88 6.95
N VAL A 289 -7.08 -7.09 8.25
CA VAL A 289 -7.23 -8.44 8.84
C VAL A 289 -8.70 -8.68 9.12
N PRO A 290 -9.34 -9.66 8.49
CA PRO A 290 -10.75 -9.96 8.72
C PRO A 290 -11.05 -10.11 10.21
N PRO A 291 -12.05 -9.38 10.74
CA PRO A 291 -12.47 -9.52 12.11
C PRO A 291 -12.99 -10.95 12.37
N LEU A 292 -12.86 -11.39 13.61
CA LEU A 292 -13.51 -12.62 14.04
C LEU A 292 -15.04 -12.45 14.05
N PRO A 293 -15.84 -13.53 13.96
CA PRO A 293 -17.29 -13.42 13.95
C PRO A 293 -17.87 -12.66 15.16
N ASN A 294 -17.22 -12.76 16.32
CA ASN A 294 -17.58 -12.12 17.58
C ASN A 294 -16.82 -10.80 17.85
N ALA A 295 -16.14 -10.22 16.86
CA ALA A 295 -15.40 -8.99 17.02
C ALA A 295 -16.34 -7.80 17.29
N THR A 296 -16.11 -7.08 18.37
CA THR A 296 -16.93 -5.94 18.82
C THR A 296 -16.74 -4.67 18.01
N TYR A 297 -15.66 -4.59 17.22
CA TYR A 297 -15.32 -3.42 16.41
C TYR A 297 -15.84 -3.49 14.98
N LYS A 298 -16.42 -4.60 14.53
CA LYS A 298 -16.82 -4.81 13.13
C LYS A 298 -17.75 -3.71 12.58
N GLU A 299 -18.73 -3.29 13.38
CA GLU A 299 -19.70 -2.25 12.98
C GLU A 299 -19.11 -0.83 12.99
N ARG A 300 -17.90 -0.67 13.53
CA ARG A 300 -17.15 0.57 13.59
C ARG A 300 -16.04 0.66 12.55
N MET A 301 -15.97 -0.32 11.62
CA MET A 301 -15.02 -0.32 10.52
C MET A 301 -15.54 0.48 9.34
N PHE A 302 -14.68 1.35 8.83
CA PHE A 302 -14.88 2.14 7.61
C PHE A 302 -13.78 1.84 6.62
N THR A 303 -14.10 1.86 5.35
CA THR A 303 -13.16 1.67 4.25
C THR A 303 -13.22 2.84 3.29
N THR A 304 -12.18 3.08 2.51
CA THR A 304 -12.16 4.06 1.43
C THR A 304 -11.26 3.61 0.29
N ASN A 305 -11.26 4.29 -0.85
CA ASN A 305 -10.41 4.00 -2.01
C ASN A 305 -10.67 2.60 -2.61
N SER A 306 -9.59 1.90 -2.94
CA SER A 306 -9.63 0.53 -3.49
C SER A 306 -9.90 -0.54 -2.42
N THR A 307 -9.99 -0.16 -1.15
CA THR A 307 -10.29 -1.12 -0.07
C THR A 307 -11.77 -1.44 0.02
N GLY A 308 -12.09 -2.58 0.59
CA GLY A 308 -13.47 -2.99 0.84
C GLY A 308 -13.55 -4.17 1.80
N TYR A 309 -14.60 -4.16 2.61
CA TYR A 309 -14.91 -5.29 3.47
C TYR A 309 -16.44 -5.44 3.58
N PRO A 310 -16.98 -6.67 3.47
CA PRO A 310 -18.43 -6.88 3.48
C PRO A 310 -19.11 -6.31 4.73
N GLY A 311 -20.12 -5.48 4.52
CA GLY A 311 -20.90 -4.84 5.59
C GLY A 311 -20.22 -3.65 6.26
N CYS A 312 -19.03 -3.23 5.81
CA CYS A 312 -18.42 -1.98 6.27
C CYS A 312 -18.95 -0.80 5.46
N LYS A 313 -19.05 0.35 6.13
CA LYS A 313 -19.32 1.62 5.46
C LYS A 313 -18.13 2.02 4.60
N HIS A 314 -18.40 2.40 3.36
CA HIS A 314 -17.36 2.82 2.42
C HIS A 314 -17.48 4.32 2.15
N ILE A 315 -16.42 5.07 2.44
CA ILE A 315 -16.35 6.51 2.20
C ILE A 315 -15.82 6.75 0.79
N THR A 316 -16.68 7.24 -0.09
CA THR A 316 -16.33 7.57 -1.48
C THR A 316 -15.92 9.03 -1.61
N ALA A 317 -15.02 9.31 -2.55
CA ALA A 317 -14.71 10.68 -2.94
C ALA A 317 -15.82 11.27 -3.81
N ASP A 318 -16.03 12.57 -3.71
CA ASP A 318 -16.88 13.35 -4.64
C ASP A 318 -16.18 13.52 -6.01
N GLU A 319 -16.85 14.23 -6.93
CA GLU A 319 -16.33 14.52 -8.27
C GLU A 319 -15.00 15.32 -8.28
N LYS A 320 -14.69 16.00 -7.17
CA LYS A 320 -13.46 16.78 -6.99
C LYS A 320 -12.36 15.98 -6.27
N GLY A 321 -12.66 14.75 -5.86
CA GLY A 321 -11.75 13.87 -5.13
C GLY A 321 -11.78 14.05 -3.61
N HIS A 322 -12.66 14.88 -3.05
CA HIS A 322 -12.80 15.10 -1.61
C HIS A 322 -13.71 14.06 -0.95
N LYS A 323 -13.41 13.70 0.28
CA LYS A 323 -14.18 12.77 1.09
C LYS A 323 -14.84 13.45 2.27
N ASP A 324 -16.07 13.05 2.56
CA ASP A 324 -16.81 13.49 3.74
C ASP A 324 -16.62 12.49 4.88
N TYR A 325 -15.92 12.93 5.93
CA TYR A 325 -15.68 12.14 7.13
C TYR A 325 -16.68 12.43 8.27
N THR A 326 -17.77 13.16 8.01
CA THR A 326 -18.76 13.53 9.04
C THR A 326 -19.29 12.29 9.75
N GLU A 327 -19.65 11.24 9.04
CA GLU A 327 -20.24 10.03 9.65
C GLU A 327 -19.28 9.32 10.62
N ILE A 328 -18.01 9.18 10.28
CA ILE A 328 -17.02 8.53 11.16
C ILE A 328 -16.71 9.42 12.37
N ILE A 329 -16.73 10.75 12.22
CA ILE A 329 -16.55 11.72 13.30
C ILE A 329 -17.72 11.63 14.29
N GLU A 330 -18.95 11.63 13.81
CA GLU A 330 -20.13 11.50 14.67
C GLU A 330 -20.18 10.12 15.35
N THR A 331 -19.74 9.07 14.68
CA THR A 331 -19.57 7.73 15.29
C THR A 331 -18.55 7.79 16.43
N ALA A 332 -17.41 8.45 16.24
CA ALA A 332 -16.38 8.58 17.26
C ALA A 332 -16.88 9.31 18.51
N LYS A 333 -17.64 10.40 18.35
CA LYS A 333 -18.20 11.19 19.47
C LYS A 333 -19.11 10.37 20.40
N GLN A 334 -19.68 9.28 19.89
CA GLN A 334 -20.54 8.37 20.67
C GLN A 334 -19.77 7.24 21.35
N CYS A 335 -18.48 7.11 21.07
CA CYS A 335 -17.61 6.07 21.61
C CYS A 335 -16.90 6.54 22.89
N ALA A 336 -16.48 5.57 23.70
CA ALA A 336 -15.55 5.83 24.80
C ALA A 336 -14.16 6.16 24.25
N ALA A 337 -13.33 6.82 25.06
CA ALA A 337 -11.92 6.98 24.75
C ALA A 337 -11.23 5.62 24.58
N PRO A 338 -10.12 5.55 23.81
CA PRO A 338 -9.34 4.34 23.68
C PRO A 338 -8.83 3.85 25.03
N THR A 339 -8.85 2.53 25.24
CA THR A 339 -8.20 1.92 26.39
C THR A 339 -6.70 1.90 26.18
N GLU A 340 -5.93 2.48 27.09
CA GLU A 340 -4.48 2.46 26.98
C GLU A 340 -3.94 1.02 27.08
N ILE A 341 -3.12 0.64 26.09
CA ILE A 341 -2.46 -0.68 26.02
C ILE A 341 -0.95 -0.58 26.14
N GLU A 342 -0.39 0.58 25.87
CA GLU A 342 1.03 0.90 25.94
C GLU A 342 1.19 2.37 26.35
N HIS A 343 2.38 2.72 26.86
CA HIS A 343 2.73 4.10 27.17
C HIS A 343 4.21 4.37 26.83
N GLY A 344 4.55 5.64 26.69
CA GLY A 344 5.88 6.09 26.30
C GLY A 344 5.94 6.58 24.87
N GLU A 345 7.10 6.50 24.27
CA GLU A 345 7.39 7.04 22.94
C GLU A 345 8.24 6.08 22.12
N ILE A 346 8.10 6.17 20.79
CA ILE A 346 9.00 5.53 19.83
C ILE A 346 9.60 6.62 18.93
N VAL A 347 10.81 6.36 18.41
CA VAL A 347 11.55 7.31 17.57
C VAL A 347 11.58 6.80 16.14
N GLY A 348 11.31 7.69 15.17
CA GLY A 348 11.41 7.40 13.74
C GLY A 348 11.66 8.66 12.93
N GLY A 349 11.52 8.58 11.60
CA GLY A 349 11.73 9.69 10.69
C GLY A 349 13.12 9.73 10.05
N PHE A 350 13.75 8.57 9.91
CA PHE A 350 15.08 8.41 9.31
C PHE A 350 14.99 8.07 7.80
N ALA A 351 14.16 8.81 7.05
CA ALA A 351 14.18 8.74 5.60
C ALA A 351 15.50 9.28 5.02
N HIS A 352 15.76 9.04 3.74
CA HIS A 352 17.06 9.35 3.11
C HIS A 352 17.54 10.79 3.35
N ASN A 353 16.67 11.79 3.23
CA ASN A 353 17.02 13.19 3.48
C ASN A 353 17.56 13.40 4.91
N GLN A 354 16.88 12.84 5.91
CA GLN A 354 17.29 12.96 7.31
C GLN A 354 18.59 12.22 7.61
N VAL A 355 18.78 11.03 7.02
CA VAL A 355 20.01 10.25 7.21
C VAL A 355 21.19 10.95 6.54
N LEU A 356 21.00 11.55 5.35
CA LEU A 356 22.06 12.35 4.69
C LEU A 356 22.47 13.59 5.51
N GLN A 357 21.55 14.21 6.25
CA GLN A 357 21.88 15.29 7.19
C GLN A 357 22.73 14.80 8.37
N LEU A 358 22.67 13.52 8.70
CA LEU A 358 23.47 12.88 9.74
C LEU A 358 24.76 12.24 9.19
N ALA A 359 25.04 12.37 7.89
CA ALA A 359 26.11 11.63 7.21
C ALA A 359 27.48 11.80 7.90
N ASP A 360 27.87 13.02 8.26
CA ASP A 360 29.13 13.26 8.93
C ASP A 360 29.28 12.52 10.25
N LYS A 361 28.22 12.52 11.08
CA LYS A 361 28.18 11.77 12.35
C LYS A 361 28.25 10.25 12.13
N VAL A 362 27.54 9.75 11.12
CA VAL A 362 27.54 8.32 10.77
C VAL A 362 28.93 7.91 10.28
N VAL A 363 29.54 8.68 9.38
CA VAL A 363 30.89 8.42 8.85
C VAL A 363 31.94 8.46 9.98
N GLU A 364 31.87 9.42 10.90
CA GLU A 364 32.72 9.46 12.07
C GLU A 364 32.58 8.24 12.98
N ALA A 365 31.33 7.83 13.27
CA ALA A 365 31.05 6.65 14.06
C ALA A 365 31.56 5.35 13.40
N VAL A 366 31.50 5.27 12.08
CA VAL A 366 32.06 4.13 11.31
C VAL A 366 33.60 4.16 11.34
N LYS A 367 34.22 5.32 11.06
CA LYS A 367 35.69 5.47 11.09
C LYS A 367 36.31 5.21 12.45
N SER A 368 35.63 5.61 13.52
CA SER A 368 36.06 5.32 14.92
C SER A 368 35.80 3.86 15.35
N GLY A 369 35.08 3.08 14.54
CA GLY A 369 34.68 1.72 14.88
C GLY A 369 33.54 1.63 15.89
N ALA A 370 32.88 2.73 16.22
CA ALA A 370 31.71 2.77 17.10
C ALA A 370 30.50 2.10 16.41
N ILE A 371 30.36 2.27 15.10
CA ILE A 371 29.43 1.50 14.24
C ILE A 371 30.25 0.59 13.35
N ARG A 372 29.98 -0.72 13.43
CA ARG A 372 30.67 -1.72 12.61
C ARG A 372 29.80 -2.35 11.56
N LYS A 373 28.47 -2.37 11.77
CA LYS A 373 27.54 -3.05 10.85
C LYS A 373 26.23 -2.28 10.76
N PHE A 374 25.70 -2.26 9.54
CA PHE A 374 24.30 -1.93 9.26
C PHE A 374 23.59 -3.21 8.83
N ILE A 375 22.41 -3.44 9.37
CA ILE A 375 21.56 -4.58 9.01
C ILE A 375 20.23 -4.03 8.55
N VAL A 376 19.83 -4.39 7.32
CA VAL A 376 18.51 -4.06 6.80
C VAL A 376 17.52 -5.13 7.27
N MET A 377 16.56 -4.71 8.05
CA MET A 377 15.43 -5.53 8.50
C MET A 377 14.16 -4.75 8.18
N ALA A 378 13.51 -5.08 7.06
CA ALA A 378 12.38 -4.30 6.55
C ALA A 378 11.30 -5.21 5.97
N GLY A 379 10.12 -4.65 5.69
CA GLY A 379 9.02 -5.33 5.02
C GLY A 379 7.78 -5.54 5.87
N CYS A 380 6.88 -6.42 5.41
CA CYS A 380 5.56 -6.61 6.00
C CYS A 380 5.53 -7.51 7.24
N ASP A 381 6.51 -8.43 7.37
CA ASP A 381 6.56 -9.49 8.38
C ASP A 381 5.28 -10.36 8.43
N GLY A 382 4.99 -11.04 9.54
CA GLY A 382 3.87 -11.96 9.66
C GLY A 382 3.46 -12.26 11.10
N ARG A 383 2.28 -12.89 11.25
CA ARG A 383 1.68 -13.20 12.54
C ARG A 383 2.17 -14.51 13.17
N MET A 384 2.88 -15.35 12.43
CA MET A 384 3.32 -16.66 12.94
C MET A 384 4.29 -16.50 14.09
N ARG A 385 4.17 -17.33 15.13
CA ARG A 385 5.07 -17.29 16.30
C ARG A 385 6.55 -17.42 15.93
N SER A 386 6.86 -18.16 14.87
CA SER A 386 8.22 -18.27 14.36
C SER A 386 8.84 -16.93 13.93
N ARG A 387 8.03 -15.90 13.68
CA ARG A 387 8.49 -14.55 13.33
C ARG A 387 9.08 -13.81 14.54
N ASP A 388 8.90 -14.30 15.76
CA ASP A 388 9.56 -13.77 16.97
C ASP A 388 11.08 -13.92 16.90
N TYR A 389 11.58 -14.74 15.97
CA TYR A 389 12.99 -14.81 15.61
C TYR A 389 13.61 -13.42 15.37
N TYR A 390 12.90 -12.51 14.69
CA TYR A 390 13.44 -11.18 14.39
C TYR A 390 13.55 -10.28 15.62
N THR A 391 12.67 -10.45 16.59
CA THR A 391 12.76 -9.78 17.89
C THR A 391 14.00 -10.28 18.64
N ALA A 392 14.13 -11.60 18.79
CA ALA A 392 15.29 -12.22 19.44
C ALA A 392 16.60 -11.90 18.70
N PHE A 393 16.59 -11.88 17.36
CA PHE A 393 17.74 -11.51 16.56
C PHE A 393 18.19 -10.07 16.85
N ALA A 394 17.24 -9.11 16.88
CA ALA A 394 17.54 -7.71 17.17
C ALA A 394 18.12 -7.51 18.58
N GLU A 395 17.58 -8.22 19.59
CA GLU A 395 18.10 -8.21 20.96
C GLU A 395 19.53 -8.75 21.07
N MET A 396 19.86 -9.76 20.26
CA MET A 396 21.17 -10.42 20.26
C MET A 396 22.23 -9.69 19.43
N LEU A 397 21.86 -8.67 18.66
CA LEU A 397 22.82 -7.93 17.84
C LEU A 397 23.87 -7.22 18.71
N PRO A 398 25.15 -7.26 18.30
CA PRO A 398 26.21 -6.49 18.95
C PRO A 398 25.82 -5.01 19.09
N LYS A 399 26.30 -4.38 20.18
CA LYS A 399 25.97 -2.97 20.48
C LYS A 399 26.49 -1.96 19.45
N ASP A 400 27.43 -2.37 18.61
CA ASP A 400 28.01 -1.61 17.50
C ASP A 400 27.27 -1.80 16.14
N THR A 401 26.03 -2.32 16.20
CA THR A 401 25.20 -2.61 15.03
C THR A 401 23.99 -1.69 14.99
N VAL A 402 23.70 -1.13 13.82
CA VAL A 402 22.51 -0.31 13.52
C VAL A 402 21.55 -1.08 12.60
N ILE A 403 20.25 -1.05 12.91
CA ILE A 403 19.18 -1.62 12.12
C ILE A 403 18.57 -0.52 11.25
N LEU A 404 18.53 -0.75 9.93
CA LEU A 404 17.79 0.09 8.97
C LEU A 404 16.46 -0.62 8.66
N THR A 405 15.35 0.11 8.79
CA THR A 405 14.03 -0.49 8.64
C THR A 405 13.05 0.41 7.89
N ALA A 406 12.06 -0.23 7.27
CA ALA A 406 10.85 0.36 6.71
C ALA A 406 9.73 -0.69 6.72
N GLY A 407 8.48 -0.26 6.80
CA GLY A 407 7.34 -1.17 6.80
C GLY A 407 7.02 -1.76 8.18
N CYS A 408 6.06 -2.66 8.24
CA CYS A 408 5.54 -3.24 9.49
C CYS A 408 6.58 -4.05 10.30
N ALA A 409 7.65 -4.54 9.68
CA ALA A 409 8.70 -5.30 10.37
C ALA A 409 9.31 -4.53 11.54
N LYS A 410 9.34 -3.18 11.49
CA LYS A 410 9.82 -2.32 12.58
C LYS A 410 9.21 -2.65 13.94
N TYR A 411 7.96 -3.06 13.99
CA TYR A 411 7.25 -3.37 15.25
C TYR A 411 7.79 -4.59 15.99
N ARG A 412 8.72 -5.34 15.38
CA ARG A 412 9.44 -6.41 16.07
C ARG A 412 10.53 -5.89 16.99
N TYR A 413 11.00 -4.65 16.79
CA TYR A 413 12.19 -4.16 17.49
C TYR A 413 12.18 -2.65 17.80
N ASN A 414 11.26 -1.85 17.27
CA ASN A 414 11.24 -0.40 17.51
C ASN A 414 10.88 -0.01 18.95
N LYS A 415 10.36 -0.97 19.76
CA LYS A 415 10.01 -0.78 21.18
C LYS A 415 10.95 -1.50 22.15
N LEU A 416 12.05 -2.11 21.65
CA LEU A 416 12.98 -2.89 22.49
C LEU A 416 13.96 -2.04 23.30
N GLY A 417 14.02 -0.73 23.10
CA GLY A 417 14.96 0.13 23.80
C GLY A 417 16.42 -0.26 23.57
N LEU A 418 16.80 -0.54 22.31
CA LEU A 418 18.16 -1.00 21.93
C LEU A 418 19.25 0.04 22.17
N GLY A 419 18.88 1.29 22.50
CA GLY A 419 19.80 2.37 22.80
C GLY A 419 20.32 3.08 21.54
N GLU A 420 21.44 3.80 21.72
CA GLU A 420 22.06 4.65 20.70
C GLU A 420 23.57 4.46 20.65
N ILE A 421 24.19 4.90 19.56
CA ILE A 421 25.63 4.96 19.36
C ILE A 421 26.00 6.40 19.01
N ASN A 422 26.69 7.12 19.89
CA ASN A 422 27.07 8.53 19.71
C ASN A 422 25.89 9.45 19.34
N GLY A 423 24.72 9.23 19.95
CA GLY A 423 23.49 9.97 19.68
C GLY A 423 22.78 9.56 18.39
N ILE A 424 23.16 8.43 17.78
CA ILE A 424 22.46 7.80 16.66
C ILE A 424 21.66 6.60 17.19
N PRO A 425 20.31 6.59 17.10
CA PRO A 425 19.53 5.43 17.51
C PRO A 425 19.96 4.17 16.76
N ARG A 426 19.94 3.04 17.44
CA ARG A 426 20.28 1.74 16.82
C ARG A 426 19.18 1.20 15.90
N VAL A 427 18.01 1.80 15.89
CA VAL A 427 16.91 1.51 14.93
C VAL A 427 16.61 2.79 14.16
N LEU A 428 16.89 2.79 12.87
CA LEU A 428 16.62 3.90 11.96
C LEU A 428 15.42 3.52 11.09
N ASP A 429 14.24 4.01 11.49
CA ASP A 429 12.99 3.79 10.76
C ASP A 429 12.79 4.83 9.68
N ALA A 430 12.91 4.40 8.43
CA ALA A 430 12.72 5.25 7.25
C ALA A 430 11.25 5.62 6.98
N GLY A 431 10.29 4.79 7.43
CA GLY A 431 8.88 5.06 7.22
C GLY A 431 8.04 3.86 6.81
N GLN A 432 7.08 4.08 5.92
CA GLN A 432 6.19 3.06 5.35
C GLN A 432 6.96 2.08 4.45
N CYS A 433 6.28 1.02 3.98
CA CYS A 433 6.91 0.06 3.06
C CYS A 433 7.39 0.70 1.75
N ASN A 434 6.71 1.72 1.22
CA ASN A 434 7.17 2.50 0.07
C ASN A 434 8.45 3.31 0.37
N ASP A 435 8.70 3.66 1.63
CA ASP A 435 9.93 4.36 2.03
C ASP A 435 11.17 3.45 2.02
N SER A 436 11.02 2.18 1.60
CA SER A 436 12.13 1.35 1.12
C SER A 436 12.95 2.04 0.02
N TYR A 437 12.36 3.02 -0.68
CA TYR A 437 13.08 3.95 -1.56
C TYR A 437 14.23 4.65 -0.84
N SER A 438 14.02 5.09 0.40
CA SER A 438 15.09 5.69 1.22
C SER A 438 16.27 4.74 1.45
N LEU A 439 16.00 3.44 1.68
CA LEU A 439 17.05 2.44 1.81
C LEU A 439 17.83 2.25 0.51
N ALA A 440 17.13 2.24 -0.64
CA ALA A 440 17.78 2.20 -1.95
C ALA A 440 18.66 3.45 -2.19
N CYS A 441 18.16 4.65 -1.89
CA CYS A 441 18.94 5.88 -1.99
C CYS A 441 20.24 5.82 -1.19
N LEU A 442 20.18 5.34 0.06
CA LEU A 442 21.36 5.23 0.92
C LEU A 442 22.38 4.21 0.39
N LEU A 443 21.93 3.10 -0.20
CA LEU A 443 22.79 2.08 -0.80
C LEU A 443 23.52 2.58 -2.06
N TYR A 444 22.90 3.49 -2.84
CA TYR A 444 23.48 4.03 -4.06
C TYR A 444 24.34 5.30 -3.84
N THR A 445 24.25 5.91 -2.66
CA THR A 445 24.99 7.14 -2.32
C THR A 445 26.13 6.90 -1.34
N SER A 446 26.29 5.69 -0.83
CA SER A 446 27.37 5.26 0.08
C SER A 446 28.55 4.53 -0.69
#